data_4b93bc0baf9b60d546685a5b71d4dd96
#
_entry.id   4b93bc0baf9b60d546685a5b71d4dd96
#
_cell.length_a   1.000
_cell.length_b   1.000
_cell.length_c   1.000
_cell.angle_alpha   90.00
_cell.angle_beta   90.00
_cell.angle_gamma   90.00
#
_symmetry.space_group_name_H-M   'P 1'
#
loop_
_entity.id
_entity.type
_entity.pdbx_description
1 polymer ?
#
loop_
_entity_poly.entity_id
_entity_poly.type
_entity_poly.pdbx_seq_one_letter_code
_entity_poly.pdbx_strand_id
1 'polypeptide(L)'
;MSFKMDRKQYSDMFGPTVGDSIRLGDTNLFAKIEKDMTVYGEESKFGGGKTLRDGMGVSATETRKGNKSVVDTIITSVIIIDYTGVYKADIGIRDGKIVAIGKGGNPAIMDSIDFIVGASTE
;
A
#
# COMPACT_ATOMS: atom_id res chain seq x y z
N MET A 1 -1.57 24.65 -8.94
CA MET A 1 -2.79 24.49 -9.80
C MET A 1 -3.55 23.27 -9.33
N SER A 2 -4.85 23.38 -9.16
CA SER A 2 -5.73 22.26 -8.81
C SER A 2 -6.74 22.02 -9.93
N PHE A 3 -7.18 20.80 -10.09
CA PHE A 3 -8.30 20.48 -10.97
C PHE A 3 -9.29 19.61 -10.20
N LYS A 4 -10.53 19.58 -10.67
CA LYS A 4 -11.59 18.78 -10.06
C LYS A 4 -11.75 17.48 -10.82
N MET A 5 -11.87 16.40 -10.09
CA MET A 5 -12.13 15.07 -10.61
C MET A 5 -13.34 14.48 -9.92
N ASP A 6 -14.20 13.81 -10.68
CA ASP A 6 -15.32 13.09 -10.12
C ASP A 6 -14.85 11.89 -9.27
N ARG A 7 -15.52 11.65 -8.15
CA ARG A 7 -15.14 10.54 -7.24
C ARG A 7 -15.21 9.18 -7.91
N LYS A 8 -16.17 8.96 -8.76
CA LYS A 8 -16.28 7.69 -9.49
C LYS A 8 -15.07 7.50 -10.40
N GLN A 9 -14.67 8.53 -11.12
CA GLN A 9 -13.48 8.47 -11.98
C GLN A 9 -12.20 8.22 -11.17
N TYR A 10 -12.05 8.88 -10.03
CA TYR A 10 -10.93 8.65 -9.12
C TYR A 10 -10.89 7.19 -8.65
N SER A 11 -12.03 6.67 -8.20
CA SER A 11 -12.14 5.30 -7.70
C SER A 11 -11.88 4.26 -8.80
N ASP A 12 -12.31 4.52 -10.02
CA ASP A 12 -12.05 3.64 -11.17
C ASP A 12 -10.55 3.59 -11.53
N MET A 13 -9.83 4.69 -11.31
CA MET A 13 -8.39 4.77 -11.62
C MET A 13 -7.50 4.26 -10.48
N PHE A 14 -7.82 4.56 -9.24
CA PHE A 14 -6.94 4.37 -8.08
C PHE A 14 -7.53 3.47 -7.00
N GLY A 15 -8.72 2.98 -7.20
CA GLY A 15 -9.47 2.21 -6.23
C GLY A 15 -10.21 3.08 -5.22
N PRO A 16 -11.05 2.46 -4.40
CA PRO A 16 -11.83 3.19 -3.39
C PRO A 16 -10.92 3.79 -2.31
N THR A 17 -11.32 4.94 -1.78
CA THR A 17 -10.63 5.65 -0.71
C THR A 17 -11.64 6.11 0.35
N VAL A 18 -11.20 6.92 1.31
CA VAL A 18 -12.01 7.40 2.44
C VAL A 18 -13.37 7.94 1.97
N GLY A 19 -14.43 7.43 2.60
CA GLY A 19 -15.80 7.80 2.32
C GLY A 19 -16.48 6.99 1.22
N ASP A 20 -15.73 6.19 0.45
CA ASP A 20 -16.30 5.24 -0.50
C ASP A 20 -16.81 4.00 0.22
N SER A 21 -17.87 3.40 -0.31
CA SER A 21 -18.46 2.17 0.22
C SER A 21 -18.22 1.03 -0.74
N ILE A 22 -17.80 -0.11 -0.21
CA ILE A 22 -17.62 -1.35 -0.96
C ILE A 22 -18.63 -2.39 -0.52
N ARG A 23 -19.22 -3.10 -1.48
CA ARG A 23 -20.14 -4.20 -1.20
C ARG A 23 -19.33 -5.44 -0.80
N LEU A 24 -19.76 -6.12 0.25
CA LEU A 24 -19.10 -7.32 0.76
C LEU A 24 -19.67 -8.57 0.07
N GLY A 25 -19.03 -8.98 -1.01
CA GLY A 25 -19.44 -10.13 -1.80
C GLY A 25 -20.86 -9.96 -2.36
N ASP A 26 -21.66 -11.02 -2.29
CA ASP A 26 -23.07 -11.01 -2.73
C ASP A 26 -24.06 -10.65 -1.62
N THR A 27 -23.57 -10.11 -0.52
CA THR A 27 -24.41 -9.71 0.60
C THR A 27 -25.03 -8.33 0.39
N ASN A 28 -25.93 -7.92 1.28
CA ASN A 28 -26.46 -6.56 1.34
C ASN A 28 -25.66 -5.67 2.29
N LEU A 29 -24.46 -6.12 2.68
CA LEU A 29 -23.56 -5.36 3.56
C LEU A 29 -22.59 -4.53 2.75
N PHE A 30 -22.40 -3.29 3.19
CA PHE A 30 -21.44 -2.36 2.63
C PHE A 30 -20.47 -1.91 3.71
N ALA A 31 -19.18 -1.90 3.41
CA ALA A 31 -18.16 -1.35 4.27
C ALA A 31 -17.74 0.02 3.76
N LYS A 32 -17.80 1.03 4.62
CA LYS A 32 -17.33 2.37 4.31
C LYS A 32 -15.90 2.54 4.78
N ILE A 33 -15.03 3.00 3.88
CA ILE A 33 -13.62 3.22 4.20
C ILE A 33 -13.49 4.47 5.08
N GLU A 34 -12.90 4.29 6.26
CA GLU A 34 -12.77 5.34 7.27
C GLU A 34 -11.42 6.04 7.20
N LYS A 35 -10.37 5.32 6.75
CA LYS A 35 -9.00 5.83 6.71
C LYS A 35 -8.26 5.25 5.51
N ASP A 36 -7.37 6.03 4.93
CA ASP A 36 -6.45 5.59 3.88
C ASP A 36 -5.02 5.92 4.34
N MET A 37 -4.20 4.90 4.52
CA MET A 37 -2.79 5.04 4.92
C MET A 37 -1.86 5.15 3.72
N THR A 38 -2.36 4.94 2.51
CA THR A 38 -1.57 5.06 1.29
C THR A 38 -1.55 6.51 0.79
N VAL A 39 -0.49 6.88 0.07
CA VAL A 39 -0.38 8.20 -0.56
C VAL A 39 -0.27 7.98 -2.06
N TYR A 40 -1.22 8.53 -2.82
CA TYR A 40 -1.19 8.43 -4.27
C TYR A 40 0.10 9.03 -4.84
N GLY A 41 0.75 8.28 -5.72
CA GLY A 41 2.04 8.64 -6.31
C GLY A 41 3.25 8.06 -5.56
N GLU A 42 3.04 7.50 -4.37
CA GLU A 42 4.09 6.88 -3.56
C GLU A 42 3.92 5.36 -3.44
N GLU A 43 3.05 4.76 -4.22
CA GLU A 43 2.83 3.32 -4.20
C GLU A 43 4.07 2.56 -4.69
N SER A 44 4.33 1.43 -4.05
CA SER A 44 5.32 0.48 -4.54
C SER A 44 4.85 -0.12 -5.84
N LYS A 45 5.62 0.06 -6.90
CA LYS A 45 5.32 -0.46 -8.23
C LYS A 45 6.42 -1.39 -8.68
N PHE A 46 6.01 -2.56 -9.14
CA PHE A 46 6.88 -3.51 -9.80
C PHE A 46 6.53 -3.49 -11.28
N GLY A 47 7.42 -2.96 -12.10
CA GLY A 47 7.24 -2.94 -13.55
C GLY A 47 7.42 -4.33 -14.17
N GLY A 48 7.44 -4.46 -15.49
CA GLY A 48 7.56 -5.70 -16.25
C GLY A 48 8.85 -6.49 -16.05
N GLY A 49 9.35 -6.47 -14.89
CA GLY A 49 10.57 -7.02 -14.32
C GLY A 49 10.95 -6.12 -13.17
N LYS A 50 11.48 -6.67 -12.09
CA LYS A 50 11.93 -5.87 -10.96
C LYS A 50 13.05 -4.94 -11.39
N THR A 51 12.83 -3.65 -11.21
CA THR A 51 13.84 -2.64 -11.51
C THR A 51 14.56 -2.29 -10.22
N LEU A 52 15.85 -2.60 -10.16
CA LEU A 52 16.72 -2.30 -9.02
C LEU A 52 17.16 -0.84 -9.05
N ARG A 53 16.24 0.07 -8.79
CA ARG A 53 16.53 1.50 -8.69
C ARG A 53 15.62 2.15 -7.67
N ASP A 54 16.10 3.21 -7.05
CA ASP A 54 15.25 4.03 -6.20
C ASP A 54 14.14 4.69 -7.00
N GLY A 55 12.99 4.77 -6.41
CA GLY A 55 11.78 5.28 -7.02
C GLY A 55 10.69 4.23 -7.03
N MET A 56 9.48 4.62 -7.39
CA MET A 56 8.32 3.73 -7.46
C MET A 56 8.06 2.99 -6.13
N GLY A 57 8.46 3.60 -5.00
CA GLY A 57 8.27 3.01 -3.68
C GLY A 57 9.21 1.85 -3.34
N VAL A 58 10.21 1.57 -4.16
CA VAL A 58 11.15 0.45 -3.97
C VAL A 58 12.56 0.99 -3.73
N SER A 59 13.23 0.52 -2.68
CA SER A 59 14.61 0.88 -2.39
C SER A 59 15.58 -0.07 -3.10
N ALA A 60 16.54 0.48 -3.83
CA ALA A 60 17.60 -0.28 -4.46
C ALA A 60 18.72 -0.66 -3.48
N THR A 61 18.81 0.00 -2.34
CA THR A 61 19.92 -0.15 -1.39
C THR A 61 19.58 -0.97 -0.14
N GLU A 62 18.31 -0.95 0.27
CA GLU A 62 17.88 -1.67 1.46
C GLU A 62 17.70 -3.16 1.16
N THR A 63 18.29 -3.99 1.97
CA THR A 63 18.24 -5.43 1.81
C THR A 63 17.66 -6.12 3.06
N ARG A 64 17.03 -7.26 2.82
CA ARG A 64 16.47 -8.10 3.89
C ARG A 64 17.52 -8.50 4.94
N LYS A 65 18.74 -8.76 4.52
CA LYS A 65 19.83 -9.17 5.39
C LYS A 65 20.32 -8.00 6.25
N GLY A 66 20.36 -6.82 5.68
CA GLY A 66 20.88 -5.62 6.37
C GLY A 66 19.86 -4.91 7.23
N ASN A 67 18.57 -5.11 6.97
CA ASN A 67 17.52 -4.36 7.65
C ASN A 67 16.29 -5.23 7.94
N LYS A 68 15.93 -5.31 9.23
CA LYS A 68 14.77 -6.12 9.68
C LYS A 68 13.43 -5.55 9.21
N SER A 69 13.37 -4.27 8.88
CA SER A 69 12.15 -3.63 8.37
C SER A 69 11.87 -3.92 6.90
N VAL A 70 12.82 -4.53 6.18
CA VAL A 70 12.61 -4.96 4.79
C VAL A 70 11.78 -6.22 4.78
N VAL A 71 10.65 -6.18 4.08
CA VAL A 71 9.72 -7.30 3.98
C VAL A 71 10.05 -8.21 2.80
N ASP A 72 9.59 -9.46 2.86
CA ASP A 72 9.76 -10.41 1.78
C ASP A 72 8.71 -10.21 0.69
N THR A 73 7.48 -9.91 1.12
CA THR A 73 6.34 -9.70 0.23
C THR A 73 5.54 -8.51 0.72
N ILE A 74 5.07 -7.70 -0.21
CA ILE A 74 4.10 -6.62 0.05
C ILE A 74 2.80 -6.89 -0.70
N ILE A 75 1.67 -6.65 -0.03
CA ILE A 75 0.37 -6.60 -0.67
C ILE A 75 -0.07 -5.15 -0.60
N THR A 76 -0.17 -4.49 -1.76
CA THR A 76 -0.40 -3.04 -1.84
C THR A 76 -1.87 -2.67 -1.92
N SER A 77 -2.23 -1.53 -1.34
CA SER A 77 -3.55 -0.90 -1.49
C SER A 77 -4.72 -1.81 -1.12
N VAL A 78 -4.59 -2.53 -0.02
CA VAL A 78 -5.60 -3.49 0.46
C VAL A 78 -6.64 -2.78 1.31
N ILE A 79 -7.90 -3.16 1.15
CA ILE A 79 -8.95 -2.75 2.08
C ILE A 79 -8.97 -3.76 3.23
N ILE A 80 -8.68 -3.28 4.42
CA ILE A 80 -8.60 -4.07 5.63
C ILE A 80 -9.84 -3.81 6.48
N ILE A 81 -10.46 -4.88 6.93
CA ILE A 81 -11.59 -4.84 7.86
C ILE A 81 -11.16 -5.60 9.10
N ASP A 82 -11.00 -4.89 10.19
CA ASP A 82 -10.63 -5.48 11.48
C ASP A 82 -11.37 -4.79 12.63
N TYR A 83 -11.01 -5.13 13.87
CA TYR A 83 -11.67 -4.58 15.05
C TYR A 83 -11.47 -3.06 15.21
N THR A 84 -10.48 -2.48 14.53
CA THR A 84 -10.22 -1.03 14.58
C THR A 84 -11.04 -0.25 13.55
N GLY A 85 -11.61 -0.92 12.55
CA GLY A 85 -12.41 -0.29 11.53
C GLY A 85 -12.15 -0.80 10.12
N VAL A 86 -12.49 0.01 9.14
CA VAL A 86 -12.30 -0.26 7.71
C VAL A 86 -11.33 0.78 7.16
N TYR A 87 -10.18 0.31 6.66
CA TYR A 87 -9.15 1.22 6.18
C TYR A 87 -8.35 0.62 5.04
N LYS A 88 -7.70 1.49 4.26
CA LYS A 88 -6.83 1.11 3.16
C LYS A 88 -5.38 1.23 3.60
N ALA A 89 -4.60 0.18 3.37
CA ALA A 89 -3.20 0.12 3.76
C ALA A 89 -2.44 -0.92 2.92
N ASP A 90 -1.14 -0.96 3.10
CA ASP A 90 -0.29 -2.03 2.59
C ASP A 90 -0.03 -3.05 3.71
N ILE A 91 0.20 -4.30 3.32
CA ILE A 91 0.53 -5.39 4.25
C ILE A 91 1.93 -5.88 3.93
N GLY A 92 2.81 -5.86 4.94
CA GLY A 92 4.17 -6.39 4.85
C GLY A 92 4.26 -7.78 5.47
N ILE A 93 4.83 -8.72 4.72
CA ILE A 93 5.01 -10.12 5.12
C ILE A 93 6.50 -10.43 5.16
N ARG A 94 6.93 -11.05 6.25
CA ARG A 94 8.31 -11.53 6.42
C ARG A 94 8.30 -12.86 7.15
N ASP A 95 9.10 -13.81 6.66
CA ASP A 95 9.17 -15.19 7.19
C ASP A 95 7.79 -15.85 7.30
N GLY A 96 6.93 -15.61 6.30
CA GLY A 96 5.58 -16.18 6.25
C GLY A 96 4.58 -15.57 7.23
N LYS A 97 4.92 -14.45 7.86
CA LYS A 97 4.07 -13.78 8.85
C LYS A 97 3.82 -12.33 8.47
N ILE A 98 2.63 -11.84 8.78
CA ILE A 98 2.34 -10.41 8.69
C ILE A 98 3.13 -9.70 9.80
N VAL A 99 4.06 -8.82 9.39
CA VAL A 99 4.92 -8.10 10.34
C VAL A 99 4.58 -6.62 10.43
N ALA A 100 3.87 -6.10 9.44
CA ALA A 100 3.45 -4.69 9.45
C ALA A 100 2.19 -4.48 8.60
N ILE A 101 1.38 -3.54 9.01
CA ILE A 101 0.23 -3.03 8.28
C ILE A 101 0.34 -1.50 8.31
N GLY A 102 0.35 -0.88 7.14
CA GLY A 102 0.52 0.58 7.04
C GLY A 102 0.97 1.00 5.65
N LYS A 103 1.89 1.95 5.60
CA LYS A 103 2.48 2.44 4.36
C LYS A 103 3.84 1.77 4.15
N GLY A 104 3.95 0.94 3.11
CA GLY A 104 5.21 0.37 2.68
C GLY A 104 5.91 1.26 1.66
N GLY A 105 7.24 1.30 1.68
CA GLY A 105 7.94 2.08 0.69
C GLY A 105 9.44 2.20 0.85
N ASN A 106 9.98 3.24 0.25
CA ASN A 106 11.41 3.56 0.23
C ASN A 106 11.70 4.72 1.18
N PRO A 107 12.46 4.48 2.27
CA PRO A 107 12.74 5.52 3.27
C PRO A 107 13.58 6.67 2.74
N ALA A 108 14.27 6.51 1.61
CA ALA A 108 15.11 7.55 1.04
C ALA A 108 14.31 8.68 0.36
N ILE A 109 13.09 8.39 -0.07
CA ILE A 109 12.27 9.34 -0.86
C ILE A 109 10.84 9.50 -0.37
N MET A 110 10.44 8.75 0.66
CA MET A 110 9.06 8.75 1.18
C MET A 110 9.08 9.00 2.67
N ASP A 111 8.12 9.79 3.13
CA ASP A 111 7.93 10.08 4.55
C ASP A 111 6.96 9.10 5.20
N SER A 112 7.11 8.92 6.51
CA SER A 112 6.15 8.20 7.35
C SER A 112 5.83 6.77 6.88
N ILE A 113 6.85 6.05 6.43
CA ILE A 113 6.69 4.64 6.08
C ILE A 113 6.71 3.76 7.33
N ASP A 114 5.95 2.68 7.29
CA ASP A 114 5.85 1.70 8.38
C ASP A 114 6.76 0.49 8.17
N PHE A 115 7.09 0.19 6.91
CA PHE A 115 8.02 -0.88 6.55
C PHE A 115 8.67 -0.61 5.19
N ILE A 116 9.74 -1.31 4.90
CA ILE A 116 10.59 -1.04 3.74
C ILE A 116 10.34 -2.08 2.65
N VAL A 117 10.16 -1.59 1.44
CA VAL A 117 10.12 -2.39 0.21
C VAL A 117 11.51 -2.32 -0.43
N GLY A 118 12.24 -3.40 -0.35
CA GLY A 118 13.60 -3.50 -0.86
C GLY A 118 13.68 -4.21 -2.22
N ALA A 119 14.89 -4.34 -2.72
CA ALA A 119 15.15 -4.96 -4.02
C ALA A 119 14.71 -6.42 -4.11
N SER A 120 14.64 -7.12 -2.98
CA SER A 120 14.23 -8.54 -2.91
C SER A 120 12.76 -8.74 -2.54
N THR A 121 12.00 -7.66 -2.33
CA THR A 121 10.58 -7.73 -1.97
C THR A 121 9.73 -8.05 -3.19
N GLU A 122 8.74 -8.92 -3.01
CA GLU A 122 7.74 -9.29 -4.01
C GLU A 122 6.36 -8.73 -3.71
#